data_9133fe6d669517465cef28b0798638e4
#
_entry.id   9133fe6d669517465cef28b0798638e4
#
_cell.length_a   1.000
_cell.length_b   1.000
_cell.length_c   1.000
_cell.angle_alpha   90.00
_cell.angle_beta   90.00
_cell.angle_gamma   90.00
#
_symmetry.space_group_name_H-M   'P 1'
#
loop_
_entity.id
_entity.type
_entity.pdbx_description
1 polymer ?
#
loop_
_entity_poly.entity_id
_entity_poly.type
_entity_poly.pdbx_seq_one_letter_code
_entity_poly.pdbx_strand_id
1 'polypeptide(L)'
;MIDGILQEMVGYNNKISPYYMPRTSVEKVDGKSVLVIWCPAGINRPYSVPENVTAKSNTKEYFYVRSGTSSIIAKGEVLDELRELASRVPFDERGNPYIKIEDISTLLLREYLVKVGSKLANELYTKPLEEIMEQMDLYVGPKENRMLRNVAAMMFCEDPSKFFKRTQVEVVYFPDGRLNNPNNLYEGPVIKGSITQIIDRTLEYLNRMLVMQTVIKPKDSCRSQKFVTYPYQALEESVTNSLYHRDYREW
;
A
#
# COMPACT_ATOMS: atom_id res chain seq x y z
N MET A 1 8.10 41.67 15.83
CA MET A 1 6.81 40.97 15.55
C MET A 1 7.03 39.48 15.19
N ILE A 2 7.82 39.15 14.15
CA ILE A 2 8.05 37.75 13.74
C ILE A 2 8.74 36.95 14.83
N ASP A 3 9.78 37.49 15.48
CA ASP A 3 10.50 36.84 16.57
C ASP A 3 9.58 36.45 17.74
N GLY A 4 8.61 37.33 18.07
CA GLY A 4 7.59 37.04 19.09
C GLY A 4 6.71 35.87 18.70
N ILE A 5 6.29 35.77 17.43
CA ILE A 5 5.49 34.65 16.92
C ILE A 5 6.30 33.37 17.00
N LEU A 6 7.58 33.38 16.62
CA LEU A 6 8.46 32.22 16.66
C LEU A 6 8.67 31.73 18.10
N GLN A 7 8.81 32.64 19.07
CA GLN A 7 8.91 32.29 20.50
C GLN A 7 7.63 31.65 21.04
N GLU A 8 6.46 32.19 20.70
CA GLU A 8 5.18 31.61 21.09
C GLU A 8 4.97 30.21 20.46
N MET A 9 5.37 30.03 19.20
CA MET A 9 5.32 28.74 18.52
C MET A 9 6.10 27.65 19.27
N VAL A 10 7.28 27.97 19.81
CA VAL A 10 8.03 27.01 20.64
C VAL A 10 7.20 26.57 21.83
N GLY A 11 6.53 27.51 22.51
CA GLY A 11 5.64 27.22 23.64
C GLY A 11 4.47 26.31 23.26
N TYR A 12 3.86 26.52 22.11
CA TYR A 12 2.75 25.68 21.62
C TYR A 12 3.24 24.31 21.17
N ASN A 13 4.37 24.25 20.47
CA ASN A 13 4.92 22.97 19.98
C ASN A 13 5.33 22.05 21.14
N ASN A 14 5.76 22.60 22.29
CA ASN A 14 6.06 21.84 23.48
C ASN A 14 4.82 21.12 24.10
N LYS A 15 3.62 21.51 23.69
CA LYS A 15 2.35 20.87 24.10
C LYS A 15 1.87 19.79 23.16
N ILE A 16 2.62 19.54 22.06
CA ILE A 16 2.33 18.44 21.13
C ILE A 16 2.93 17.15 21.71
N SER A 17 2.14 16.10 21.80
CA SER A 17 2.58 14.79 22.31
C SER A 17 2.36 13.70 21.25
N PRO A 18 3.39 12.92 20.86
CA PRO A 18 4.83 13.15 21.12
C PRO A 18 5.33 14.48 20.60
N TYR A 19 6.47 14.97 21.11
CA TYR A 19 7.03 16.25 20.69
C TYR A 19 7.21 16.36 19.16
N TYR A 20 6.78 17.51 18.61
CA TYR A 20 6.91 17.83 17.19
C TYR A 20 7.29 19.30 16.98
N MET A 21 8.29 19.55 16.15
CA MET A 21 8.72 20.89 15.79
C MET A 21 8.65 21.04 14.26
N PRO A 22 7.80 21.94 13.71
CA PRO A 22 7.79 22.27 12.30
C PRO A 22 9.05 23.03 11.89
N ARG A 23 9.37 23.03 10.61
CA ARG A 23 10.41 23.89 10.05
C ARG A 23 9.81 25.25 9.71
N THR A 24 10.54 26.32 10.05
CA THR A 24 10.11 27.68 9.78
C THR A 24 11.15 28.46 8.98
N SER A 25 10.72 29.29 8.05
CA SER A 25 11.54 30.25 7.38
C SER A 25 10.81 31.58 7.25
N VAL A 26 11.57 32.69 7.14
CA VAL A 26 11.02 34.01 6.92
C VAL A 26 11.45 34.45 5.53
N GLU A 27 10.48 34.58 4.64
CA GLU A 27 10.68 34.94 3.24
C GLU A 27 10.19 36.37 2.98
N LYS A 28 10.75 37.03 1.96
CA LYS A 28 10.25 38.30 1.47
C LYS A 28 9.49 38.09 0.17
N VAL A 29 8.20 38.44 0.18
CA VAL A 29 7.32 38.39 -1.00
C VAL A 29 6.70 39.77 -1.18
N ASP A 30 6.93 40.41 -2.31
CA ASP A 30 6.45 41.75 -2.64
C ASP A 30 6.77 42.82 -1.56
N GLY A 31 7.99 42.72 -1.00
CA GLY A 31 8.46 43.63 0.04
C GLY A 31 7.89 43.37 1.44
N LYS A 32 7.00 42.40 1.60
CA LYS A 32 6.43 41.98 2.88
C LYS A 32 7.13 40.73 3.42
N SER A 33 7.30 40.67 4.75
CA SER A 33 7.84 39.48 5.39
C SER A 33 6.72 38.44 5.59
N VAL A 34 6.94 37.25 5.10
CA VAL A 34 6.03 36.11 5.19
C VAL A 34 6.69 35.01 6.02
N LEU A 35 6.02 34.56 7.07
CA LEU A 35 6.45 33.41 7.85
C LEU A 35 5.90 32.12 7.18
N VAL A 36 6.82 31.30 6.71
CA VAL A 36 6.49 29.97 6.14
C VAL A 36 6.67 28.91 7.23
N ILE A 37 5.64 28.11 7.46
CA ILE A 37 5.65 27.00 8.40
C ILE A 37 5.45 25.72 7.62
N TRP A 38 6.48 24.87 7.58
CA TRP A 38 6.42 23.58 6.91
C TRP A 38 6.31 22.44 7.93
N CYS A 39 5.19 21.72 7.85
CA CYS A 39 4.83 20.61 8.74
C CYS A 39 4.89 19.28 7.98
N PRO A 40 6.06 18.69 7.75
CA PRO A 40 6.15 17.35 7.16
C PRO A 40 5.55 16.28 8.09
N ALA A 41 5.17 15.14 7.51
CA ALA A 41 4.69 14.02 8.31
C ALA A 41 5.79 13.54 9.28
N GLY A 42 5.48 13.55 10.57
CA GLY A 42 6.40 13.09 11.59
C GLY A 42 6.41 11.55 11.73
N ILE A 43 7.53 11.04 12.23
CA ILE A 43 7.74 9.57 12.40
C ILE A 43 7.05 9.01 13.64
N ASN A 44 6.73 9.85 14.63
CA ASN A 44 6.13 9.45 15.92
C ASN A 44 4.62 9.74 15.99
N ARG A 45 3.95 9.83 14.84
CA ARG A 45 2.49 10.02 14.77
C ARG A 45 1.73 8.82 15.39
N PRO A 46 0.46 9.00 15.82
CA PRO A 46 -0.32 10.24 15.77
C PRO A 46 0.07 11.22 16.87
N TYR A 47 -0.12 12.52 16.61
CA TYR A 47 0.18 13.59 17.56
C TYR A 47 -1.10 14.06 18.25
N SER A 48 -1.10 14.10 19.58
CA SER A 48 -2.15 14.73 20.38
C SER A 48 -1.78 16.15 20.75
N VAL A 49 -2.78 16.99 20.96
CA VAL A 49 -2.65 18.34 21.48
C VAL A 49 -3.73 18.61 22.50
N PRO A 50 -3.50 19.50 23.51
CA PRO A 50 -4.53 19.91 24.44
C PRO A 50 -5.68 20.59 23.73
N GLU A 51 -6.90 20.40 24.21
CA GLU A 51 -8.09 21.07 23.70
C GLU A 51 -7.95 22.60 23.69
N ASN A 52 -7.25 23.13 24.70
CA ASN A 52 -6.91 24.55 24.77
C ASN A 52 -5.41 24.70 25.00
N VAL A 53 -4.71 25.12 23.95
CA VAL A 53 -3.23 25.34 23.99
C VAL A 53 -2.81 26.52 24.86
N THR A 54 -3.71 27.45 25.20
CA THR A 54 -3.43 28.59 26.06
C THR A 54 -3.72 28.34 27.53
N ALA A 55 -4.39 27.23 27.87
CA ALA A 55 -4.71 26.90 29.26
C ALA A 55 -3.45 26.62 30.07
N LYS A 56 -3.48 27.07 31.33
CA LYS A 56 -2.36 26.92 32.31
C LYS A 56 -2.40 25.57 33.06
N SER A 57 -3.49 24.83 33.01
CA SER A 57 -3.69 23.54 33.69
C SER A 57 -3.88 22.40 32.71
N ASN A 58 -3.71 21.15 33.18
CA ASN A 58 -3.92 19.94 32.37
C ASN A 58 -5.32 19.92 31.76
N THR A 59 -5.38 20.11 30.45
CA THR A 59 -6.56 19.92 29.64
C THR A 59 -6.51 18.55 28.97
N LYS A 60 -7.68 18.01 28.61
CA LYS A 60 -7.75 16.77 27.83
C LYS A 60 -7.00 16.93 26.52
N GLU A 61 -6.24 15.93 26.15
CA GLU A 61 -5.56 15.87 24.86
C GLU A 61 -6.42 15.15 23.84
N TYR A 62 -6.38 15.63 22.60
CA TYR A 62 -7.11 15.08 21.48
C TYR A 62 -6.23 14.96 20.25
N PHE A 63 -6.55 13.97 19.41
CA PHE A 63 -6.02 13.86 18.07
C PHE A 63 -6.92 14.62 17.10
N TYR A 64 -6.32 15.29 16.14
CA TYR A 64 -7.04 16.10 15.17
C TYR A 64 -6.74 15.63 13.75
N VAL A 65 -7.75 15.66 12.89
CA VAL A 65 -7.64 15.44 11.45
C VAL A 65 -8.18 16.63 10.68
N ARG A 66 -7.66 16.83 9.48
CA ARG A 66 -8.16 17.86 8.58
C ARG A 66 -9.37 17.32 7.81
N SER A 67 -10.48 18.03 7.89
CA SER A 67 -11.69 17.77 7.12
C SER A 67 -12.08 19.04 6.38
N GLY A 68 -11.80 19.08 5.07
CA GLY A 68 -11.99 20.27 4.26
C GLY A 68 -11.23 21.48 4.81
N THR A 69 -11.95 22.53 5.22
CA THR A 69 -11.39 23.76 5.77
C THR A 69 -11.21 23.75 7.29
N SER A 70 -11.65 22.70 7.98
CA SER A 70 -11.67 22.61 9.44
C SER A 70 -10.78 21.52 9.98
N SER A 71 -10.24 21.71 11.19
CA SER A 71 -9.60 20.65 11.96
C SER A 71 -10.62 20.12 12.98
N ILE A 72 -10.90 18.81 12.95
CA ILE A 72 -11.87 18.16 13.81
C ILE A 72 -11.18 17.12 14.71
N ILE A 73 -11.79 16.87 15.87
CA ILE A 73 -11.30 15.82 16.77
C ILE A 73 -11.54 14.45 16.15
N ALA A 74 -10.49 13.65 16.01
CA ALA A 74 -10.58 12.27 15.57
C ALA A 74 -11.24 11.41 16.65
N LYS A 75 -12.33 10.71 16.30
CA LYS A 75 -13.07 9.80 17.17
C LYS A 75 -13.46 8.54 16.39
N GLY A 76 -13.67 7.43 17.13
CA GLY A 76 -14.10 6.17 16.53
C GLY A 76 -13.16 5.70 15.42
N GLU A 77 -13.71 5.29 14.30
CA GLU A 77 -12.98 4.76 13.14
C GLU A 77 -11.85 5.69 12.66
N VAL A 78 -12.08 7.01 12.62
CA VAL A 78 -11.05 7.99 12.19
C VAL A 78 -9.83 7.99 13.12
N LEU A 79 -10.04 7.80 14.43
CA LEU A 79 -8.94 7.68 15.38
C LEU A 79 -8.20 6.36 15.22
N ASP A 80 -8.92 5.29 14.93
CA ASP A 80 -8.32 3.98 14.71
C ASP A 80 -7.52 3.97 13.40
N GLU A 81 -8.01 4.60 12.33
CA GLU A 81 -7.23 4.84 11.11
C GLU A 81 -5.95 5.62 11.35
N LEU A 82 -5.99 6.69 12.17
CA LEU A 82 -4.77 7.44 12.53
C LEU A 82 -3.74 6.58 13.26
N ARG A 83 -4.19 5.71 14.15
CA ARG A 83 -3.33 4.77 14.88
C ARG A 83 -2.75 3.71 13.96
N GLU A 84 -3.54 3.19 13.03
CA GLU A 84 -3.07 2.26 12.02
C GLU A 84 -2.03 2.88 11.09
N LEU A 85 -2.25 4.11 10.62
CA LEU A 85 -1.28 4.86 9.82
C LEU A 85 0.05 5.10 10.58
N ALA A 86 -0.02 5.13 11.90
CA ALA A 86 1.15 5.26 12.78
C ALA A 86 1.82 3.92 13.08
N SER A 87 1.14 2.82 12.85
CA SER A 87 1.70 1.49 13.09
C SER A 87 2.94 1.29 12.21
N ARG A 88 4.05 0.88 12.85
CA ARG A 88 5.29 0.52 12.16
C ARG A 88 5.23 -0.88 11.52
N VAL A 89 4.21 -1.65 11.86
CA VAL A 89 4.00 -2.98 11.29
C VAL A 89 3.41 -2.82 9.89
N PRO A 90 4.08 -3.28 8.84
CA PRO A 90 3.55 -3.30 7.48
C PRO A 90 2.17 -3.95 7.42
N PHE A 91 1.33 -3.54 6.46
CA PHE A 91 -0.03 -4.04 6.35
C PHE A 91 -0.10 -5.56 6.18
N ASP A 92 0.75 -6.11 5.37
CA ASP A 92 0.86 -7.54 5.06
C ASP A 92 1.30 -8.38 6.27
N GLU A 93 2.09 -7.81 7.20
CA GLU A 93 2.53 -8.47 8.43
C GLU A 93 1.52 -8.40 9.58
N ARG A 94 0.45 -7.61 9.46
CA ARG A 94 -0.56 -7.49 10.53
C ARG A 94 -1.39 -8.75 10.65
N GLY A 95 -1.68 -9.13 11.91
CA GLY A 95 -2.64 -10.21 12.18
C GLY A 95 -4.07 -9.79 11.84
N ASN A 96 -4.82 -10.70 11.26
CA ASN A 96 -6.20 -10.47 10.89
C ASN A 96 -7.10 -11.52 11.58
N PRO A 97 -7.99 -11.11 12.49
CA PRO A 97 -8.84 -12.04 13.24
C PRO A 97 -9.92 -12.70 12.38
N TYR A 98 -10.17 -12.18 11.18
CA TYR A 98 -11.19 -12.70 10.27
C TYR A 98 -10.67 -13.80 9.34
N ILE A 99 -9.33 -13.92 9.18
CA ILE A 99 -8.71 -14.97 8.36
C ILE A 99 -8.59 -16.24 9.19
N LYS A 100 -9.17 -17.32 8.67
CA LYS A 100 -9.10 -18.65 9.28
C LYS A 100 -8.21 -19.57 8.45
N ILE A 101 -7.77 -20.67 9.06
CA ILE A 101 -6.92 -21.65 8.36
C ILE A 101 -7.64 -22.29 7.17
N GLU A 102 -8.98 -22.43 7.25
CA GLU A 102 -9.82 -22.97 6.20
C GLU A 102 -9.91 -22.07 4.96
N ASP A 103 -9.56 -20.78 5.09
CA ASP A 103 -9.51 -19.84 3.97
C ASP A 103 -8.22 -20.02 3.13
N ILE A 104 -7.24 -20.76 3.66
CA ILE A 104 -5.94 -20.96 3.00
C ILE A 104 -6.02 -22.19 2.09
N SER A 105 -5.79 -21.97 0.81
CA SER A 105 -5.72 -23.04 -0.20
C SER A 105 -4.38 -23.76 -0.13
N THR A 106 -4.44 -25.02 0.26
CA THR A 106 -3.26 -25.90 0.28
C THR A 106 -2.63 -26.04 -1.11
N LEU A 107 -3.45 -25.95 -2.16
CA LEU A 107 -2.98 -26.00 -3.54
C LEU A 107 -2.09 -24.78 -3.87
N LEU A 108 -2.58 -23.58 -3.60
CA LEU A 108 -1.82 -22.34 -3.84
C LEU A 108 -0.53 -22.29 -3.02
N LEU A 109 -0.61 -22.72 -1.76
CA LEU A 109 0.55 -22.82 -0.90
C LEU A 109 1.59 -23.78 -1.46
N ARG A 110 1.15 -24.96 -1.91
CA ARG A 110 2.03 -25.98 -2.52
C ARG A 110 2.68 -25.47 -3.80
N GLU A 111 1.89 -24.86 -4.70
CA GLU A 111 2.40 -24.29 -5.95
C GLU A 111 3.51 -23.26 -5.67
N TYR A 112 3.28 -22.37 -4.71
CA TYR A 112 4.28 -21.42 -4.26
C TYR A 112 5.54 -22.09 -3.72
N LEU A 113 5.41 -23.03 -2.80
CA LEU A 113 6.54 -23.73 -2.19
C LEU A 113 7.38 -24.52 -3.21
N VAL A 114 6.73 -25.11 -4.20
CA VAL A 114 7.41 -25.79 -5.33
C VAL A 114 8.14 -24.76 -6.19
N LYS A 115 7.48 -23.64 -6.53
CA LYS A 115 8.06 -22.57 -7.37
C LYS A 115 9.32 -21.95 -6.75
N VAL A 116 9.35 -21.81 -5.41
CA VAL A 116 10.52 -21.29 -4.69
C VAL A 116 11.53 -22.38 -4.28
N GLY A 117 11.30 -23.64 -4.63
CA GLY A 117 12.18 -24.77 -4.29
C GLY A 117 12.28 -25.10 -2.80
N SER A 118 11.25 -24.79 -2.02
CA SER A 118 11.20 -25.04 -0.59
C SER A 118 10.97 -26.53 -0.27
N LYS A 119 11.72 -27.05 0.73
CA LYS A 119 11.51 -28.40 1.26
C LYS A 119 10.13 -28.60 1.89
N LEU A 120 9.49 -27.51 2.37
CA LEU A 120 8.15 -27.54 2.94
C LEU A 120 7.08 -28.04 1.96
N ALA A 121 7.34 -27.96 0.64
CA ALA A 121 6.43 -28.50 -0.38
C ALA A 121 6.16 -30.00 -0.19
N ASN A 122 7.16 -30.77 0.25
CA ASN A 122 7.02 -32.20 0.53
C ASN A 122 6.41 -32.46 1.91
N GLU A 123 6.63 -31.56 2.85
CA GLU A 123 6.12 -31.69 4.22
C GLU A 123 4.60 -31.46 4.31
N LEU A 124 4.01 -30.76 3.34
CA LEU A 124 2.54 -30.57 3.25
C LEU A 124 1.74 -31.88 3.19
N TYR A 125 2.38 -33.00 2.83
CA TYR A 125 1.71 -34.32 2.81
C TYR A 125 1.75 -35.03 4.16
N THR A 126 2.63 -34.64 5.06
CA THR A 126 2.93 -35.35 6.30
C THR A 126 2.66 -34.54 7.56
N LYS A 127 2.60 -33.21 7.43
CA LYS A 127 2.41 -32.28 8.53
C LYS A 127 1.08 -31.53 8.42
N PRO A 128 0.47 -31.14 9.55
CA PRO A 128 -0.66 -30.24 9.57
C PRO A 128 -0.35 -28.91 8.89
N LEU A 129 -1.35 -28.32 8.24
CA LEU A 129 -1.21 -27.04 7.54
C LEU A 129 -0.73 -25.93 8.50
N GLU A 130 -1.23 -25.92 9.72
CA GLU A 130 -0.86 -24.96 10.78
C GLU A 130 0.64 -24.98 11.06
N GLU A 131 1.27 -26.17 11.08
CA GLU A 131 2.70 -26.30 11.32
C GLU A 131 3.51 -25.71 10.16
N ILE A 132 3.09 -25.94 8.92
CA ILE A 132 3.73 -25.34 7.75
C ILE A 132 3.58 -23.82 7.76
N MET A 133 2.39 -23.30 8.07
CA MET A 133 2.13 -21.87 8.18
C MET A 133 2.96 -21.22 9.30
N GLU A 134 3.18 -21.93 10.42
CA GLU A 134 4.04 -21.46 11.51
C GLU A 134 5.51 -21.41 11.07
N GLN A 135 6.01 -22.43 10.36
CA GLN A 135 7.37 -22.45 9.82
C GLN A 135 7.62 -21.36 8.78
N MET A 136 6.57 -20.92 8.09
CA MET A 136 6.62 -19.78 7.15
C MET A 136 6.45 -18.42 7.83
N ASP A 137 6.36 -18.37 9.15
CA ASP A 137 6.10 -17.14 9.94
C ASP A 137 4.82 -16.39 9.50
N LEU A 138 3.77 -17.13 9.18
CA LEU A 138 2.50 -16.56 8.74
C LEU A 138 1.51 -16.30 9.89
N TYR A 139 1.91 -16.60 11.14
CA TYR A 139 1.15 -16.27 12.34
C TYR A 139 1.78 -15.12 13.12
N VAL A 140 0.95 -14.38 13.84
CA VAL A 140 1.32 -13.35 14.80
C VAL A 140 0.49 -13.45 16.07
N GLY A 141 1.07 -13.06 17.21
CA GLY A 141 0.44 -13.11 18.52
C GLY A 141 0.83 -14.35 19.36
N PRO A 142 0.39 -14.40 20.61
CA PRO A 142 0.66 -15.52 21.50
C PRO A 142 -0.09 -16.78 21.04
N LYS A 143 0.40 -17.96 21.43
CA LYS A 143 -0.16 -19.25 21.00
C LYS A 143 -1.65 -19.40 21.29
N GLU A 144 -2.12 -18.80 22.40
CA GLU A 144 -3.51 -18.85 22.86
C GLU A 144 -4.45 -18.00 22.02
N ASN A 145 -3.91 -16.99 21.31
CA ASN A 145 -4.68 -16.04 20.50
C ASN A 145 -3.86 -15.57 19.30
N ARG A 146 -3.34 -16.53 18.53
CA ARG A 146 -2.59 -16.23 17.32
C ARG A 146 -3.51 -15.97 16.15
N MET A 147 -3.13 -15.04 15.30
CA MET A 147 -3.87 -14.67 14.10
C MET A 147 -2.99 -14.90 12.87
N LEU A 148 -3.61 -15.27 11.75
CA LEU A 148 -2.93 -15.27 10.47
C LEU A 148 -2.63 -13.83 10.03
N ARG A 149 -1.44 -13.63 9.46
CA ARG A 149 -1.05 -12.35 8.87
C ARG A 149 -1.84 -12.10 7.58
N ASN A 150 -2.05 -10.84 7.21
CA ASN A 150 -2.73 -10.46 5.98
C ASN A 150 -2.11 -11.11 4.74
N VAL A 151 -0.77 -11.18 4.69
CA VAL A 151 -0.04 -11.82 3.57
C VAL A 151 -0.46 -13.26 3.34
N ALA A 152 -0.85 -14.01 4.38
CA ALA A 152 -1.32 -15.38 4.24
C ALA A 152 -2.56 -15.47 3.33
N ALA A 153 -3.56 -14.61 3.56
CA ALA A 153 -4.74 -14.57 2.71
C ALA A 153 -4.46 -13.92 1.34
N MET A 154 -3.60 -12.90 1.29
CA MET A 154 -3.23 -12.26 0.02
C MET A 154 -2.59 -13.24 -0.96
N MET A 155 -1.74 -14.13 -0.46
CA MET A 155 -0.96 -15.07 -1.27
C MET A 155 -1.66 -16.42 -1.46
N PHE A 156 -2.40 -16.90 -0.47
CA PHE A 156 -2.85 -18.28 -0.41
C PHE A 156 -4.36 -18.46 -0.27
N CYS A 157 -5.17 -17.39 -0.29
CA CYS A 157 -6.62 -17.49 -0.44
C CYS A 157 -7.01 -17.45 -1.92
N GLU A 158 -7.98 -18.26 -2.33
CA GLU A 158 -8.49 -18.27 -3.71
C GLU A 158 -9.24 -16.97 -4.07
N ASP A 159 -9.87 -16.37 -3.08
CA ASP A 159 -10.56 -15.08 -3.20
C ASP A 159 -10.21 -14.13 -2.04
N PRO A 160 -9.05 -13.45 -2.10
CA PRO A 160 -8.65 -12.49 -1.08
C PRO A 160 -9.60 -11.29 -0.96
N SER A 161 -10.49 -11.06 -1.94
CA SER A 161 -11.46 -9.96 -1.90
C SER A 161 -12.49 -10.10 -0.77
N LYS A 162 -12.61 -11.28 -0.17
CA LYS A 162 -13.37 -11.52 1.07
C LYS A 162 -12.86 -10.67 2.24
N PHE A 163 -11.53 -10.43 2.28
CA PHE A 163 -10.85 -9.71 3.35
C PHE A 163 -10.40 -8.32 2.90
N PHE A 164 -9.99 -8.20 1.64
CA PHE A 164 -9.42 -6.98 1.06
C PHE A 164 -10.21 -6.64 -0.20
N LYS A 165 -11.19 -5.78 -0.06
CA LYS A 165 -12.11 -5.42 -1.15
C LYS A 165 -11.36 -4.98 -2.41
N ARG A 166 -11.92 -5.32 -3.57
CA ARG A 166 -11.35 -4.98 -4.87
C ARG A 166 -9.92 -5.49 -5.10
N THR A 167 -9.54 -6.63 -4.49
CA THR A 167 -8.29 -7.32 -4.85
C THR A 167 -8.43 -7.90 -6.24
N GLN A 168 -8.23 -7.05 -7.24
CA GLN A 168 -8.40 -7.35 -8.67
C GLN A 168 -7.62 -6.38 -9.53
N VAL A 169 -7.39 -6.75 -10.78
CA VAL A 169 -6.84 -5.89 -11.83
C VAL A 169 -7.86 -5.76 -12.94
N GLU A 170 -8.06 -4.54 -13.40
CA GLU A 170 -8.86 -4.19 -14.56
C GLU A 170 -7.95 -3.57 -15.62
N VAL A 171 -8.01 -4.09 -16.84
CA VAL A 171 -7.19 -3.60 -17.95
C VAL A 171 -8.08 -2.84 -18.92
N VAL A 172 -7.76 -1.58 -19.12
CA VAL A 172 -8.43 -0.74 -20.12
C VAL A 172 -7.39 -0.26 -21.14
N TYR A 173 -7.63 -0.52 -22.41
CA TYR A 173 -6.75 -0.15 -23.51
C TYR A 173 -7.36 0.95 -24.35
N PHE A 174 -6.62 2.02 -24.58
CA PHE A 174 -6.98 3.16 -25.42
C PHE A 174 -6.07 3.20 -26.65
N PRO A 175 -6.50 2.66 -27.81
CA PRO A 175 -5.66 2.59 -29.02
C PRO A 175 -5.11 3.93 -29.47
N ASP A 176 -5.93 4.97 -29.41
CA ASP A 176 -5.58 6.32 -29.84
C ASP A 176 -4.98 7.18 -28.71
N GLY A 177 -4.81 6.59 -27.51
CA GLY A 177 -4.46 7.29 -26.28
C GLY A 177 -5.66 7.98 -25.63
N ARG A 178 -5.72 7.90 -24.29
CA ARG A 178 -6.84 8.42 -23.48
C ARG A 178 -7.13 9.91 -23.69
N LEU A 179 -6.09 10.72 -23.94
CA LEU A 179 -6.24 12.17 -24.12
C LEU A 179 -6.75 12.52 -25.52
N ASN A 180 -6.41 11.72 -26.54
CA ASN A 180 -6.78 12.01 -27.92
C ASN A 180 -8.21 11.55 -28.25
N ASN A 181 -8.57 10.35 -27.81
CA ASN A 181 -9.88 9.77 -28.06
C ASN A 181 -10.33 8.92 -26.86
N PRO A 182 -10.92 9.54 -25.83
CA PRO A 182 -11.34 8.83 -24.61
C PRO A 182 -12.50 7.84 -24.84
N ASN A 183 -13.22 7.96 -25.97
CA ASN A 183 -14.35 7.10 -26.28
C ASN A 183 -13.94 5.82 -27.04
N ASN A 184 -12.73 5.76 -27.59
CA ASN A 184 -12.20 4.55 -28.22
C ASN A 184 -11.42 3.76 -27.18
N LEU A 185 -12.11 2.89 -26.46
CA LEU A 185 -11.53 2.07 -25.41
C LEU A 185 -11.99 0.61 -25.51
N TYR A 186 -11.13 -0.29 -25.09
CA TYR A 186 -11.43 -1.71 -24.92
C TYR A 186 -11.25 -2.08 -23.45
N GLU A 187 -12.31 -2.61 -22.85
CA GLU A 187 -12.28 -3.12 -21.48
C GLU A 187 -11.93 -4.62 -21.50
N GLY A 188 -10.89 -4.97 -20.78
CA GLY A 188 -10.50 -6.36 -20.56
C GLY A 188 -11.32 -7.01 -19.45
N PRO A 189 -11.13 -8.32 -19.23
CA PRO A 189 -11.78 -9.02 -18.14
C PRO A 189 -11.25 -8.52 -16.78
N VAL A 190 -12.10 -8.59 -15.77
CA VAL A 190 -11.67 -8.37 -14.39
C VAL A 190 -10.88 -9.59 -13.91
N ILE A 191 -9.61 -9.38 -13.59
CA ILE A 191 -8.68 -10.44 -13.19
C ILE A 191 -8.65 -10.52 -11.66
N LYS A 192 -9.07 -11.68 -11.12
CA LYS A 192 -9.16 -11.98 -9.68
C LYS A 192 -8.37 -13.22 -9.33
N GLY A 193 -8.14 -13.41 -8.02
CA GLY A 193 -7.44 -14.55 -7.44
C GLY A 193 -6.47 -14.11 -6.35
N SER A 194 -5.57 -15.00 -5.93
CA SER A 194 -4.44 -14.63 -5.07
C SER A 194 -3.53 -13.62 -5.79
N ILE A 195 -2.72 -12.88 -5.05
CA ILE A 195 -1.82 -11.86 -5.65
C ILE A 195 -0.93 -12.46 -6.73
N THR A 196 -0.37 -13.65 -6.50
CA THR A 196 0.43 -14.36 -7.51
C THR A 196 -0.37 -14.69 -8.77
N GLN A 197 -1.59 -15.20 -8.60
CA GLN A 197 -2.48 -15.50 -9.74
C GLN A 197 -2.89 -14.25 -10.51
N ILE A 198 -3.14 -13.14 -9.81
CA ILE A 198 -3.46 -11.85 -10.45
C ILE A 198 -2.28 -11.39 -11.29
N ILE A 199 -1.04 -11.47 -10.77
CA ILE A 199 0.18 -11.10 -11.51
C ILE A 199 0.30 -11.95 -12.77
N ASP A 200 0.33 -13.28 -12.61
CA ASP A 200 0.55 -14.22 -13.72
C ASP A 200 -0.53 -14.06 -14.82
N ARG A 201 -1.80 -14.00 -14.44
CA ARG A 201 -2.94 -13.84 -15.38
C ARG A 201 -2.93 -12.47 -16.06
N THR A 202 -2.58 -11.41 -15.34
CA THR A 202 -2.48 -10.06 -15.91
C THR A 202 -1.36 -9.99 -16.93
N LEU A 203 -0.19 -10.53 -16.62
CA LEU A 203 0.95 -10.57 -17.54
C LEU A 203 0.64 -11.41 -18.77
N GLU A 204 -0.01 -12.56 -18.61
CA GLU A 204 -0.46 -13.40 -19.73
C GLU A 204 -1.44 -12.63 -20.63
N TYR A 205 -2.42 -11.95 -20.04
CA TYR A 205 -3.39 -11.14 -20.78
C TYR A 205 -2.72 -10.00 -21.54
N LEU A 206 -1.85 -9.22 -20.87
CA LEU A 206 -1.14 -8.11 -21.49
C LEU A 206 -0.22 -8.60 -22.61
N ASN A 207 0.48 -9.72 -22.40
CA ASN A 207 1.36 -10.29 -23.41
C ASN A 207 0.60 -10.73 -24.67
N ARG A 208 -0.59 -11.28 -24.52
CA ARG A 208 -1.44 -11.68 -25.66
C ARG A 208 -2.06 -10.49 -26.39
N MET A 209 -2.46 -9.44 -25.66
CA MET A 209 -3.25 -8.34 -26.21
C MET A 209 -2.40 -7.17 -26.71
N LEU A 210 -1.28 -6.88 -26.06
CA LEU A 210 -0.52 -5.64 -26.29
C LEU A 210 0.88 -5.86 -26.87
N VAL A 211 1.45 -7.06 -26.69
CA VAL A 211 2.82 -7.30 -27.16
C VAL A 211 2.83 -7.70 -28.61
N MET A 212 3.21 -6.76 -29.48
CA MET A 212 3.44 -7.00 -30.89
C MET A 212 4.94 -7.13 -31.17
N GLN A 213 5.32 -8.15 -31.91
CA GLN A 213 6.70 -8.30 -32.41
C GLN A 213 6.77 -7.82 -33.85
N THR A 214 7.61 -6.82 -34.09
CA THR A 214 7.92 -6.34 -35.43
C THR A 214 9.34 -6.77 -35.78
N VAL A 215 9.51 -7.43 -36.93
CA VAL A 215 10.80 -7.83 -37.46
C VAL A 215 11.18 -6.89 -38.59
N ILE A 216 12.22 -6.10 -38.39
CA ILE A 216 12.76 -5.21 -39.42
C ILE A 216 14.05 -5.85 -39.97
N LYS A 217 14.11 -5.95 -41.31
CA LYS A 217 15.34 -6.30 -42.03
C LYS A 217 16.00 -5.01 -42.55
N PRO A 218 17.05 -4.50 -41.91
CA PRO A 218 17.77 -3.34 -42.44
C PRO A 218 18.35 -3.67 -43.81
N LYS A 219 18.33 -2.68 -44.74
CA LYS A 219 18.85 -2.88 -46.13
C LYS A 219 20.33 -3.23 -46.13
N ASP A 220 21.07 -2.80 -45.13
CA ASP A 220 22.53 -2.92 -45.04
C ASP A 220 23.00 -4.01 -44.07
N SER A 221 22.12 -4.90 -43.63
CA SER A 221 22.47 -5.96 -42.65
C SER A 221 21.81 -7.28 -43.01
N CYS A 222 22.61 -8.36 -42.95
CA CYS A 222 22.06 -9.73 -43.08
C CYS A 222 21.30 -10.19 -41.86
N ARG A 223 21.29 -9.42 -40.75
CA ARG A 223 20.63 -9.76 -39.50
C ARG A 223 19.32 -8.97 -39.36
N SER A 224 18.23 -9.68 -39.12
CA SER A 224 16.96 -9.07 -38.75
C SER A 224 16.98 -8.57 -37.32
N GLN A 225 16.41 -7.40 -37.09
CA GLN A 225 16.21 -6.84 -35.75
C GLN A 225 14.77 -7.10 -35.33
N LYS A 226 14.59 -7.62 -34.12
CA LYS A 226 13.26 -7.82 -33.52
C LYS A 226 12.98 -6.69 -32.54
N PHE A 227 11.88 -6.02 -32.73
CA PHE A 227 11.36 -5.00 -31.83
C PHE A 227 10.10 -5.52 -31.18
N VAL A 228 9.98 -5.30 -29.87
CA VAL A 228 8.80 -5.64 -29.09
C VAL A 228 8.18 -4.34 -28.60
N THR A 229 6.87 -4.19 -28.75
CA THR A 229 6.15 -2.95 -28.35
C THR A 229 6.36 -2.61 -26.87
N TYR A 230 6.26 -3.63 -26.02
CA TYR A 230 6.49 -3.51 -24.57
C TYR A 230 7.41 -4.65 -24.13
N PRO A 231 8.59 -4.36 -23.54
CA PRO A 231 9.45 -5.39 -22.95
C PRO A 231 8.72 -6.10 -21.78
N TYR A 232 8.85 -7.42 -21.72
CA TYR A 232 8.20 -8.22 -20.68
C TYR A 232 8.55 -7.73 -19.27
N GLN A 233 9.83 -7.44 -19.02
CA GLN A 233 10.32 -6.95 -17.73
C GLN A 233 9.62 -5.64 -17.30
N ALA A 234 9.38 -4.72 -18.24
CA ALA A 234 8.69 -3.48 -17.94
C ALA A 234 7.22 -3.70 -17.55
N LEU A 235 6.55 -4.65 -18.22
CA LEU A 235 5.18 -5.04 -17.86
C LEU A 235 5.14 -5.73 -16.49
N GLU A 236 6.04 -6.68 -16.26
CA GLU A 236 6.15 -7.41 -15.00
C GLU A 236 6.38 -6.46 -13.81
N GLU A 237 7.34 -5.56 -13.94
CA GLU A 237 7.63 -4.58 -12.90
C GLU A 237 6.43 -3.63 -12.67
N SER A 238 5.80 -3.15 -13.73
CA SER A 238 4.65 -2.25 -13.62
C SER A 238 3.45 -2.91 -12.94
N VAL A 239 3.12 -4.16 -13.30
CA VAL A 239 2.03 -4.92 -12.70
C VAL A 239 2.34 -5.24 -11.24
N THR A 240 3.54 -5.73 -10.96
CA THR A 240 3.98 -6.07 -9.60
C THR A 240 3.96 -4.85 -8.71
N ASN A 241 4.53 -3.71 -9.18
CA ASN A 241 4.55 -2.47 -8.42
C ASN A 241 3.14 -1.93 -8.16
N SER A 242 2.21 -2.04 -9.11
CA SER A 242 0.84 -1.59 -8.92
C SER A 242 0.11 -2.34 -7.80
N LEU A 243 0.39 -3.63 -7.64
CA LEU A 243 -0.17 -4.47 -6.58
C LEU A 243 0.59 -4.28 -5.25
N TYR A 244 1.92 -4.14 -5.30
CA TYR A 244 2.76 -3.96 -4.12
C TYR A 244 2.52 -2.62 -3.41
N HIS A 245 2.34 -1.53 -4.19
CA HIS A 245 2.14 -0.19 -3.65
C HIS A 245 0.67 0.19 -3.42
N ARG A 246 -0.26 -0.72 -3.70
CA ARG A 246 -1.67 -0.49 -3.46
C ARG A 246 -1.99 -0.43 -1.97
N ASP A 247 -2.85 0.49 -1.57
CA ASP A 247 -3.47 0.46 -0.24
C ASP A 247 -4.66 -0.52 -0.22
N TYR A 248 -4.50 -1.63 0.49
CA TYR A 248 -5.52 -2.66 0.63
C TYR A 248 -6.53 -2.38 1.76
N ARG A 249 -6.40 -1.23 2.46
CA ARG A 249 -7.34 -0.79 3.49
C ARG A 249 -8.51 0.01 2.91
N GLU A 250 -8.35 0.56 1.71
CA GLU A 250 -9.41 1.35 1.07
C GLU A 250 -10.57 0.46 0.61
N TRP A 251 -11.78 0.96 0.86
CA TRP A 251 -13.08 0.31 0.63
C TRP A 251 -13.64 0.59 -0.77
#